data_ce83d0db8639c9b1adb1c8836cbbf95f
#
_entry.id   ce83d0db8639c9b1adb1c8836cbbf95f
#
_cell.length_a   1.000
_cell.length_b   1.000
_cell.length_c   1.000
_cell.angle_alpha   90.00
_cell.angle_beta   90.00
_cell.angle_gamma   90.00
#
_symmetry.space_group_name_H-M   'P 1'
#
loop_
_entity.id
_entity.type
_entity.pdbx_description
1 polymer ?
#
loop_
_entity_poly.entity_id
_entity_poly.type
_entity_poly.pdbx_seq_one_letter_code
_entity_poly.pdbx_strand_id
1 'polypeptide(L)'
;MKRLLLLAAMQSAILVGAQTRSDGHLFYEDFATKNNFSVNWTVTDANNDSKTWEYIDETSSPDADGGTGLAKYLYERNNAADDYLTTREPVTLKTGTHCLSFYYRTSTTRNKESMEVLYGKSKDFSTMKVLTTLTDVSINEWEVSINDFNVEEAGDYYFSFHVISEKNRAGFWLDNIAIDEGGFQGTPDITLENLVLPASDCNLGTAPIGVTVKNIGTGAINGFSLYYEIDDANKITQDFTDKIAVGGSLDVTFTTPADFSGIDQAYNVKVVANCDNQTVTSNDTVKGRVVNLSPTKVPFESSFKKAIDVLNWNPVTANGWEWNSQSGCYKA
;
A
#
# COMPACT_ATOMS: atom_id res chain seq x y z
N MET A 1 9.53 5.91 1.58
CA MET A 1 8.16 5.75 2.05
C MET A 1 7.26 5.07 1.00
N LYS A 2 7.12 5.56 -0.25
CA LYS A 2 6.28 4.91 -1.30
C LYS A 2 6.65 3.44 -1.58
N ARG A 3 7.95 3.10 -1.58
CA ARG A 3 8.43 1.73 -1.84
C ARG A 3 8.08 0.74 -0.72
N LEU A 4 8.15 1.18 0.53
CA LEU A 4 7.82 0.35 1.71
C LEU A 4 6.30 0.04 1.81
N LEU A 5 5.45 0.98 1.39
CA LEU A 5 4.00 0.81 1.36
C LEU A 5 3.55 -0.17 0.26
N LEU A 6 4.21 -0.18 -0.91
CA LEU A 6 3.92 -1.15 -1.97
C LEU A 6 4.25 -2.58 -1.52
N LEU A 7 5.40 -2.78 -0.85
CA LEU A 7 5.78 -4.07 -0.28
C LEU A 7 4.77 -4.54 0.78
N ALA A 8 4.33 -3.63 1.67
CA ALA A 8 3.34 -3.96 2.70
C ALA A 8 1.97 -4.34 2.13
N ALA A 9 1.54 -3.66 1.05
CA ALA A 9 0.26 -3.94 0.40
C ALA A 9 0.21 -5.32 -0.27
N MET A 10 1.30 -5.78 -0.88
CA MET A 10 1.38 -7.14 -1.45
C MET A 10 1.65 -8.23 -0.39
N GLN A 11 2.43 -7.94 0.66
CA GLN A 11 2.65 -8.88 1.76
C GLN A 11 1.39 -9.23 2.54
N SER A 12 0.40 -8.34 2.62
CA SER A 12 -0.85 -8.63 3.34
C SER A 12 -1.81 -9.55 2.58
N ALA A 13 -1.74 -9.62 1.26
CA ALA A 13 -2.41 -10.66 0.47
C ALA A 13 -1.79 -12.05 0.68
N ILE A 14 -0.58 -12.13 1.26
CA ILE A 14 0.24 -13.33 1.47
C ILE A 14 0.01 -13.99 2.83
N LEU A 15 -0.60 -13.32 3.79
CA LEU A 15 -0.75 -13.80 5.19
C LEU A 15 -1.94 -14.74 5.44
N VAL A 16 -2.56 -15.31 4.43
CA VAL A 16 -3.56 -16.37 4.59
C VAL A 16 -2.95 -17.71 4.18
N GLY A 17 -2.45 -18.43 5.17
CA GLY A 17 -2.13 -19.86 5.26
C GLY A 17 -1.65 -20.59 3.98
N ALA A 18 -0.67 -21.46 4.13
CA ALA A 18 -0.15 -22.40 3.13
C ALA A 18 -1.27 -23.22 2.43
N GLN A 19 -2.00 -22.61 1.55
CA GLN A 19 -2.93 -23.22 0.61
C GLN A 19 -2.79 -22.45 -0.72
N THR A 20 -2.34 -23.17 -1.74
CA THR A 20 -2.34 -22.85 -3.17
C THR A 20 -2.88 -21.44 -3.51
N ARG A 21 -1.97 -20.50 -3.70
CA ARG A 21 -2.25 -19.10 -4.05
C ARG A 21 -2.80 -18.87 -5.46
N SER A 22 -3.49 -19.84 -6.03
CA SER A 22 -4.18 -19.71 -7.33
C SER A 22 -5.54 -19.02 -7.23
N ASP A 23 -6.03 -18.70 -6.05
CA ASP A 23 -7.37 -18.16 -5.87
C ASP A 23 -7.44 -16.70 -6.30
N GLY A 24 -7.84 -16.50 -7.56
CA GLY A 24 -8.11 -15.19 -8.15
C GLY A 24 -7.20 -14.76 -9.30
N HIS A 25 -6.00 -15.31 -9.43
CA HIS A 25 -5.10 -15.03 -10.54
C HIS A 25 -5.42 -15.88 -11.78
N LEU A 26 -5.25 -15.33 -12.96
CA LEU A 26 -5.28 -16.08 -14.21
C LEU A 26 -4.02 -16.95 -14.37
N PHE A 27 -2.89 -16.45 -13.82
CA PHE A 27 -1.63 -17.16 -13.69
C PHE A 27 -0.90 -16.68 -12.46
N TYR A 28 -0.25 -17.60 -11.71
CA TYR A 28 0.59 -17.25 -10.58
C TYR A 28 1.77 -18.23 -10.47
N GLU A 29 2.96 -17.70 -10.25
CA GLU A 29 4.20 -18.47 -10.03
C GLU A 29 5.04 -17.83 -8.93
N ASP A 30 5.26 -18.55 -7.85
CA ASP A 30 6.11 -18.17 -6.71
C ASP A 30 7.41 -18.97 -6.66
N PHE A 31 7.67 -19.75 -7.69
CA PHE A 31 8.85 -20.64 -7.77
C PHE A 31 9.08 -21.51 -6.52
N ALA A 32 8.05 -21.80 -5.72
CA ALA A 32 8.18 -22.53 -4.46
C ALA A 32 8.88 -23.88 -4.61
N THR A 33 8.90 -24.46 -5.81
CA THR A 33 9.62 -25.72 -6.09
C THR A 33 10.24 -25.74 -7.48
N LYS A 34 11.34 -26.47 -7.61
CA LYS A 34 11.97 -26.73 -8.92
C LYS A 34 11.01 -27.40 -9.90
N ASN A 35 10.05 -28.17 -9.40
CA ASN A 35 9.04 -28.81 -10.25
C ASN A 35 8.14 -27.75 -10.90
N ASN A 36 7.69 -26.72 -10.15
CA ASN A 36 6.89 -25.63 -10.68
C ASN A 36 7.62 -24.92 -11.83
N PHE A 37 8.88 -24.57 -11.64
CA PHE A 37 9.71 -24.01 -12.70
C PHE A 37 9.70 -24.86 -13.97
N SER A 38 9.94 -26.19 -13.83
CA SER A 38 9.99 -27.10 -14.99
C SER A 38 8.65 -27.33 -15.67
N VAL A 39 7.55 -27.23 -14.91
CA VAL A 39 6.18 -27.47 -15.43
C VAL A 39 5.61 -26.20 -16.06
N ASN A 40 5.84 -25.04 -15.45
CA ASN A 40 5.21 -23.80 -15.85
C ASN A 40 6.03 -23.00 -16.89
N TRP A 41 7.33 -23.30 -17.04
CA TRP A 41 8.21 -22.48 -17.86
C TRP A 41 8.96 -23.27 -18.94
N THR A 42 9.24 -22.61 -20.04
CA THR A 42 10.15 -23.02 -21.09
C THR A 42 11.30 -22.03 -21.13
N VAL A 43 12.54 -22.54 -21.04
CA VAL A 43 13.75 -21.74 -21.16
C VAL A 43 14.27 -21.86 -22.60
N THR A 44 14.65 -20.73 -23.19
CA THR A 44 15.29 -20.67 -24.53
C THR A 44 16.57 -19.85 -24.42
N ASP A 45 17.70 -20.46 -24.71
CA ASP A 45 19.02 -19.87 -24.89
C ASP A 45 19.17 -19.58 -26.41
N ALA A 46 18.84 -18.36 -26.83
CA ALA A 46 18.77 -18.01 -28.26
C ALA A 46 20.15 -17.70 -28.83
N ASN A 47 21.09 -17.22 -28.04
CA ASN A 47 22.48 -16.98 -28.44
C ASN A 47 23.39 -18.22 -28.34
N ASN A 48 22.87 -19.33 -27.76
CA ASN A 48 23.55 -20.64 -27.59
C ASN A 48 24.88 -20.55 -26.81
N ASP A 49 24.93 -19.75 -25.77
CA ASP A 49 26.12 -19.57 -24.95
C ASP A 49 26.10 -20.36 -23.61
N SER A 50 25.04 -21.09 -23.37
CA SER A 50 24.81 -21.92 -22.16
C SER A 50 24.65 -21.11 -20.87
N LYS A 51 24.36 -19.82 -20.97
CA LYS A 51 24.02 -18.94 -19.85
C LYS A 51 22.60 -18.49 -20.02
N THR A 52 21.70 -19.03 -19.25
CA THR A 52 20.27 -18.81 -19.43
C THR A 52 19.55 -18.84 -18.07
N TRP A 53 18.24 -18.84 -18.09
CA TRP A 53 17.40 -18.91 -16.91
C TRP A 53 17.50 -20.29 -16.22
N GLU A 54 17.59 -20.27 -14.90
CA GLU A 54 17.57 -21.46 -14.06
C GLU A 54 16.74 -21.27 -12.80
N TYR A 55 16.26 -22.36 -12.23
CA TYR A 55 15.68 -22.37 -10.89
C TYR A 55 16.79 -22.35 -9.84
N ILE A 56 16.65 -21.48 -8.84
CA ILE A 56 17.53 -21.42 -7.69
C ILE A 56 16.71 -21.60 -6.42
N ASP A 57 17.26 -22.41 -5.51
CA ASP A 57 16.79 -22.57 -4.13
C ASP A 57 17.91 -22.09 -3.21
N GLU A 58 17.84 -20.81 -2.82
CA GLU A 58 18.88 -20.13 -2.03
C GLU A 58 18.36 -19.75 -0.64
N THR A 59 18.65 -20.57 0.36
CA THR A 59 18.28 -20.29 1.76
C THR A 59 19.01 -19.10 2.36
N SER A 60 20.15 -18.68 1.79
CA SER A 60 20.94 -17.53 2.23
C SER A 60 20.51 -16.21 1.60
N SER A 61 19.65 -16.25 0.61
CA SER A 61 19.12 -15.08 -0.10
C SER A 61 17.63 -15.28 -0.29
N PRO A 62 16.81 -14.92 0.71
CA PRO A 62 15.37 -15.14 0.65
C PRO A 62 14.77 -14.48 -0.58
N ASP A 63 13.80 -15.15 -1.18
CA ASP A 63 13.02 -14.64 -2.29
C ASP A 63 12.13 -13.44 -1.90
N ALA A 64 11.29 -12.95 -2.82
CA ALA A 64 10.50 -11.74 -2.62
C ALA A 64 9.50 -11.84 -1.45
N ASP A 65 9.03 -13.04 -1.12
CA ASP A 65 8.04 -13.28 -0.07
C ASP A 65 8.59 -13.96 1.19
N GLY A 66 9.91 -14.20 1.23
CA GLY A 66 10.60 -14.84 2.34
C GLY A 66 10.72 -16.37 2.21
N GLY A 67 10.38 -16.94 1.04
CA GLY A 67 10.66 -18.33 0.67
C GLY A 67 12.13 -18.54 0.25
N THR A 68 12.38 -19.49 -0.62
CA THR A 68 13.74 -19.81 -1.08
C THR A 68 13.86 -20.00 -2.59
N GLY A 69 12.74 -20.20 -3.30
CA GLY A 69 12.70 -20.48 -4.73
C GLY A 69 12.62 -19.22 -5.56
N LEU A 70 13.33 -19.18 -6.68
CA LEU A 70 13.27 -18.07 -7.64
C LEU A 70 13.76 -18.50 -9.03
N ALA A 71 13.43 -17.71 -10.06
CA ALA A 71 14.06 -17.80 -11.36
C ALA A 71 15.21 -16.81 -11.47
N LYS A 72 16.37 -17.31 -11.92
CA LYS A 72 17.59 -16.53 -12.07
C LYS A 72 18.14 -16.64 -13.47
N TYR A 73 18.41 -15.52 -14.10
CA TYR A 73 19.24 -15.44 -15.28
C TYR A 73 20.73 -15.43 -14.87
N LEU A 74 21.51 -16.28 -15.52
CA LEU A 74 22.91 -16.43 -15.21
C LEU A 74 23.76 -15.31 -15.79
N TYR A 75 24.74 -14.87 -15.03
CA TYR A 75 25.75 -13.95 -15.49
C TYR A 75 26.51 -14.46 -16.72
N GLU A 76 26.60 -13.62 -17.77
CA GLU A 76 27.42 -13.88 -18.95
C GLU A 76 28.51 -12.80 -19.15
N ARG A 77 29.73 -13.28 -19.36
CA ARG A 77 30.90 -12.40 -19.48
C ARG A 77 31.20 -11.99 -20.92
N ASN A 78 30.98 -12.88 -21.87
CA ASN A 78 31.54 -12.79 -23.22
C ASN A 78 30.50 -12.36 -24.24
N ASN A 79 29.25 -12.75 -24.06
CA ASN A 79 28.13 -12.51 -24.99
C ASN A 79 27.12 -11.56 -24.37
N ALA A 80 26.39 -10.86 -25.21
CA ALA A 80 25.17 -10.19 -24.82
C ALA A 80 24.09 -11.24 -24.56
N ALA A 81 23.21 -10.96 -23.59
CA ALA A 81 22.08 -11.81 -23.29
C ALA A 81 21.07 -11.83 -24.43
N ASP A 82 20.51 -12.99 -24.72
CA ASP A 82 19.39 -13.20 -25.64
C ASP A 82 18.65 -14.48 -25.19
N ASP A 83 18.03 -14.39 -24.00
CA ASP A 83 17.53 -15.53 -23.26
C ASP A 83 16.12 -15.31 -22.78
N TYR A 84 15.27 -16.31 -23.02
CA TYR A 84 13.85 -16.21 -22.75
C TYR A 84 13.38 -17.20 -21.70
N LEU A 85 12.57 -16.72 -20.75
CA LEU A 85 11.77 -17.52 -19.82
C LEU A 85 10.30 -17.34 -20.21
N THR A 86 9.71 -18.34 -20.84
CA THR A 86 8.37 -18.26 -21.46
C THR A 86 7.39 -19.20 -20.75
N THR A 87 6.16 -18.76 -20.51
CA THR A 87 5.12 -19.64 -19.98
C THR A 87 4.96 -20.88 -20.88
N ARG A 88 4.98 -22.07 -20.25
CA ARG A 88 4.89 -23.33 -21.02
C ARG A 88 3.52 -23.50 -21.64
N GLU A 89 2.47 -23.27 -20.86
CA GLU A 89 1.09 -23.26 -21.34
C GLU A 89 0.60 -21.82 -21.50
N PRO A 90 -0.35 -21.57 -22.40
CA PRO A 90 -0.87 -20.23 -22.54
C PRO A 90 -1.80 -19.86 -21.39
N VAL A 91 -1.92 -18.58 -21.14
CA VAL A 91 -2.91 -18.00 -20.24
C VAL A 91 -4.09 -17.50 -21.04
N THR A 92 -5.30 -17.98 -20.74
CA THR A 92 -6.52 -17.55 -21.44
C THR A 92 -6.95 -16.17 -20.94
N LEU A 93 -6.95 -15.18 -21.81
CA LEU A 93 -7.33 -13.80 -21.52
C LEU A 93 -8.63 -13.43 -22.23
N LYS A 94 -9.47 -12.64 -21.53
CA LYS A 94 -10.64 -11.98 -22.14
C LYS A 94 -10.23 -10.66 -22.77
N THR A 95 -11.11 -10.08 -23.59
CA THR A 95 -10.95 -8.67 -24.01
C THR A 95 -11.05 -7.73 -22.81
N GLY A 96 -10.23 -6.67 -22.81
CA GLY A 96 -10.21 -5.65 -21.76
C GLY A 96 -8.87 -5.55 -21.05
N THR A 97 -8.86 -4.83 -19.95
CA THR A 97 -7.64 -4.54 -19.17
C THR A 97 -7.25 -5.76 -18.33
N HIS A 98 -5.96 -6.02 -18.30
CA HIS A 98 -5.31 -7.02 -17.46
C HIS A 98 -4.09 -6.40 -16.78
N CYS A 99 -3.58 -7.04 -15.74
CA CYS A 99 -2.36 -6.63 -15.06
C CYS A 99 -1.36 -7.78 -15.01
N LEU A 100 -0.13 -7.53 -15.40
CA LEU A 100 1.03 -8.37 -15.11
C LEU A 100 1.84 -7.72 -13.99
N SER A 101 2.07 -8.44 -12.91
CA SER A 101 2.98 -8.02 -11.85
C SER A 101 4.04 -9.08 -11.58
N PHE A 102 5.23 -8.64 -11.20
CA PHE A 102 6.34 -9.54 -10.83
C PHE A 102 7.36 -8.80 -9.97
N TYR A 103 8.03 -9.56 -9.09
CA TYR A 103 9.18 -9.06 -8.35
C TYR A 103 10.46 -9.30 -9.13
N TYR A 104 11.39 -8.37 -9.03
CA TYR A 104 12.69 -8.47 -9.70
C TYR A 104 13.80 -7.80 -8.89
N ARG A 105 15.03 -8.27 -9.12
CA ARG A 105 16.26 -7.64 -8.66
C ARG A 105 17.46 -8.08 -9.51
N THR A 106 18.60 -7.44 -9.33
CA THR A 106 19.87 -7.88 -9.89
C THR A 106 20.82 -8.35 -8.80
N SER A 107 21.83 -9.13 -9.18
CA SER A 107 22.81 -9.67 -8.21
C SER A 107 23.74 -8.60 -7.62
N THR A 108 23.79 -7.40 -8.18
CA THR A 108 24.67 -6.31 -7.75
C THR A 108 24.14 -4.95 -8.20
N THR A 109 24.50 -3.92 -7.44
CA THR A 109 24.20 -2.50 -7.77
C THR A 109 25.26 -1.86 -8.66
N ARG A 110 26.28 -2.62 -9.11
CA ARG A 110 27.40 -2.06 -9.90
C ARG A 110 27.21 -2.20 -11.41
N ASN A 111 26.61 -3.31 -11.82
CA ASN A 111 26.37 -3.61 -13.22
C ASN A 111 24.87 -3.52 -13.50
N LYS A 112 24.54 -2.99 -14.65
CA LYS A 112 23.17 -2.74 -15.06
C LYS A 112 22.66 -3.85 -15.96
N GLU A 113 21.48 -4.36 -15.68
CA GLU A 113 20.75 -5.36 -16.45
C GLU A 113 19.58 -4.73 -17.20
N SER A 114 19.18 -5.34 -18.32
CA SER A 114 18.00 -4.93 -19.05
C SER A 114 17.18 -6.15 -19.46
N MET A 115 15.86 -6.02 -19.38
CA MET A 115 14.94 -7.10 -19.69
C MET A 115 13.67 -6.53 -20.34
N GLU A 116 13.15 -7.21 -21.35
CA GLU A 116 11.82 -6.97 -21.90
C GLU A 116 10.84 -8.05 -21.40
N VAL A 117 9.60 -7.67 -21.22
CA VAL A 117 8.51 -8.62 -21.04
C VAL A 117 7.64 -8.58 -22.28
N LEU A 118 7.46 -9.74 -22.88
CA LEU A 118 6.74 -9.91 -24.12
C LEU A 118 5.44 -10.69 -23.89
N TYR A 119 4.42 -10.47 -24.71
CA TYR A 119 3.23 -11.31 -24.73
C TYR A 119 2.70 -11.48 -26.15
N GLY A 120 2.08 -12.63 -26.44
CA GLY A 120 1.57 -12.92 -27.77
C GLY A 120 0.82 -14.24 -27.85
N LYS A 121 0.10 -14.48 -28.97
CA LYS A 121 -0.69 -15.68 -29.19
C LYS A 121 0.11 -16.91 -29.63
N SER A 122 1.42 -16.77 -29.79
CA SER A 122 2.35 -17.86 -30.12
C SER A 122 3.66 -17.67 -29.39
N LYS A 123 4.51 -18.73 -29.35
CA LYS A 123 5.87 -18.67 -28.82
C LYS A 123 6.91 -18.17 -29.83
N ASP A 124 6.48 -17.68 -30.97
CA ASP A 124 7.34 -17.00 -31.93
C ASP A 124 7.61 -15.57 -31.44
N PHE A 125 8.78 -15.35 -30.85
CA PHE A 125 9.19 -14.10 -30.24
C PHE A 125 9.10 -12.91 -31.20
N SER A 126 9.31 -13.14 -32.52
CA SER A 126 9.20 -12.10 -33.54
C SER A 126 7.77 -11.55 -33.71
N THR A 127 6.76 -12.28 -33.27
CA THR A 127 5.35 -11.90 -33.34
C THR A 127 4.79 -11.41 -32.01
N MET A 128 5.55 -11.53 -30.91
CA MET A 128 5.15 -11.03 -29.61
C MET A 128 5.24 -9.51 -29.54
N LYS A 129 4.37 -8.91 -28.74
CA LYS A 129 4.39 -7.48 -28.41
C LYS A 129 5.17 -7.26 -27.13
N VAL A 130 5.97 -6.20 -27.06
CA VAL A 130 6.60 -5.74 -25.81
C VAL A 130 5.51 -5.17 -24.92
N LEU A 131 5.40 -5.70 -23.72
CA LEU A 131 4.51 -5.22 -22.68
C LEU A 131 5.20 -4.14 -21.83
N THR A 132 6.43 -4.40 -21.42
CA THR A 132 7.26 -3.46 -20.65
C THR A 132 8.74 -3.74 -20.88
N THR A 133 9.57 -2.73 -20.65
CA THR A 133 11.02 -2.84 -20.72
C THR A 133 11.63 -2.27 -19.41
N LEU A 134 12.42 -3.07 -18.72
CA LEU A 134 13.25 -2.66 -17.63
C LEU A 134 14.65 -2.35 -18.17
N THR A 135 15.06 -1.10 -18.10
CA THR A 135 16.35 -0.65 -18.66
C THR A 135 17.30 -0.24 -17.54
N ASP A 136 18.56 -0.66 -17.65
CA ASP A 136 19.62 -0.23 -16.75
C ASP A 136 19.33 -0.52 -15.27
N VAL A 137 18.70 -1.65 -14.96
CA VAL A 137 18.40 -2.10 -13.61
C VAL A 137 19.67 -2.43 -12.84
N SER A 138 19.86 -1.85 -11.67
CA SER A 138 21.01 -2.12 -10.79
C SER A 138 20.61 -2.06 -9.32
N ILE A 139 19.78 -2.99 -8.90
CA ILE A 139 19.17 -3.07 -7.56
C ILE A 139 19.45 -4.44 -6.94
N ASN A 140 19.73 -4.49 -5.65
CA ASN A 140 19.92 -5.72 -4.88
C ASN A 140 18.79 -5.99 -3.88
N GLU A 141 17.86 -5.06 -3.76
CA GLU A 141 16.62 -5.23 -3.03
C GLU A 141 15.51 -5.63 -4.00
N TRP A 142 14.54 -6.41 -3.54
CA TRP A 142 13.40 -6.74 -4.36
C TRP A 142 12.55 -5.49 -4.67
N GLU A 143 12.29 -5.27 -5.93
CA GLU A 143 11.31 -4.29 -6.43
C GLU A 143 10.20 -5.00 -7.19
N VAL A 144 9.02 -4.39 -7.23
CA VAL A 144 7.88 -4.90 -7.99
C VAL A 144 7.67 -4.09 -9.26
N SER A 145 7.46 -4.78 -10.37
CA SER A 145 6.97 -4.20 -11.63
C SER A 145 5.48 -4.50 -11.76
N ILE A 146 4.67 -3.48 -12.01
CA ILE A 146 3.22 -3.57 -12.17
C ILE A 146 2.85 -2.93 -13.49
N ASN A 147 2.22 -3.70 -14.38
CA ASN A 147 2.03 -3.31 -15.76
C ASN A 147 0.60 -3.64 -16.20
N ASP A 148 -0.24 -2.61 -16.32
CA ASP A 148 -1.55 -2.74 -16.92
C ASP A 148 -1.44 -2.78 -18.45
N PHE A 149 -2.17 -3.68 -19.08
CA PHE A 149 -2.22 -3.81 -20.52
C PHE A 149 -3.62 -4.15 -21.03
N ASN A 150 -3.91 -3.81 -22.27
CA ASN A 150 -5.21 -4.07 -22.87
C ASN A 150 -5.15 -5.20 -23.89
N VAL A 151 -6.04 -6.19 -23.72
CA VAL A 151 -6.25 -7.29 -24.64
C VAL A 151 -7.41 -6.93 -25.59
N GLU A 152 -7.11 -6.74 -26.86
CA GLU A 152 -8.09 -6.36 -27.88
C GLU A 152 -8.93 -7.57 -28.35
N GLU A 153 -8.37 -8.77 -28.32
CA GLU A 153 -9.01 -10.00 -28.79
C GLU A 153 -8.79 -11.11 -27.77
N ALA A 154 -9.88 -11.65 -27.22
CA ALA A 154 -9.83 -12.77 -26.29
C ALA A 154 -9.13 -13.99 -26.91
N GLY A 155 -8.46 -14.78 -26.07
CA GLY A 155 -7.77 -16.00 -26.51
C GLY A 155 -6.64 -16.39 -25.59
N ASP A 156 -5.82 -17.30 -26.09
CA ASP A 156 -4.68 -17.87 -25.38
C ASP A 156 -3.41 -17.09 -25.68
N TYR A 157 -2.72 -16.65 -24.63
CA TYR A 157 -1.52 -15.81 -24.71
C TYR A 157 -0.36 -16.43 -23.93
N TYR A 158 0.83 -16.35 -24.50
CA TYR A 158 2.10 -16.67 -23.84
C TYR A 158 2.76 -15.39 -23.36
N PHE A 159 3.46 -15.48 -22.23
CA PHE A 159 4.26 -14.40 -21.65
C PHE A 159 5.73 -14.83 -21.61
N SER A 160 6.63 -13.92 -21.93
CA SER A 160 8.06 -14.21 -22.00
C SER A 160 8.90 -13.09 -21.40
N PHE A 161 9.79 -13.46 -20.50
CA PHE A 161 10.79 -12.57 -19.90
C PHE A 161 12.10 -12.74 -20.66
N HIS A 162 12.49 -11.73 -21.42
CA HIS A 162 13.62 -11.74 -22.32
C HIS A 162 14.74 -10.84 -21.78
N VAL A 163 15.85 -11.40 -21.33
CA VAL A 163 17.02 -10.62 -20.93
C VAL A 163 17.76 -10.16 -22.17
N ILE A 164 18.00 -8.84 -22.26
CA ILE A 164 18.63 -8.14 -23.37
C ILE A 164 19.88 -7.36 -22.95
N SER A 165 20.46 -7.74 -21.84
CA SER A 165 21.65 -7.08 -21.28
C SER A 165 22.86 -7.22 -22.20
N GLU A 166 23.69 -6.18 -22.22
CA GLU A 166 25.00 -6.31 -22.83
C GLU A 166 25.88 -7.31 -22.07
N LYS A 167 26.94 -7.80 -22.71
CA LYS A 167 27.92 -8.68 -22.07
C LYS A 167 28.55 -8.07 -20.81
N ASN A 168 29.03 -8.94 -19.93
CA ASN A 168 29.72 -8.60 -18.70
C ASN A 168 28.89 -7.76 -17.73
N ARG A 169 27.62 -8.15 -17.61
CA ARG A 169 26.67 -7.58 -16.64
C ARG A 169 26.49 -8.51 -15.45
N ALA A 170 25.51 -8.26 -14.60
CA ALA A 170 25.17 -9.09 -13.45
C ALA A 170 24.17 -10.19 -13.85
N GLY A 171 23.52 -10.84 -12.88
CA GLY A 171 22.36 -11.70 -13.13
C GLY A 171 21.06 -10.98 -12.82
N PHE A 172 19.97 -11.45 -13.42
CA PHE A 172 18.60 -10.95 -13.20
C PHE A 172 17.79 -12.01 -12.46
N TRP A 173 17.03 -11.62 -11.44
CA TRP A 173 16.22 -12.53 -10.64
C TRP A 173 14.75 -12.12 -10.69
N LEU A 174 13.87 -13.13 -10.77
CA LEU A 174 12.44 -12.96 -10.81
C LEU A 174 11.76 -13.83 -9.78
N ASP A 175 10.65 -13.32 -9.25
CA ASP A 175 9.79 -14.03 -8.31
C ASP A 175 8.36 -13.48 -8.31
N ASN A 176 7.42 -14.26 -7.76
CA ASN A 176 6.03 -13.86 -7.56
C ASN A 176 5.38 -13.23 -8.81
N ILE A 177 5.39 -13.95 -9.93
CA ILE A 177 4.79 -13.52 -11.19
C ILE A 177 3.28 -13.78 -11.15
N ALA A 178 2.47 -12.75 -11.34
CA ALA A 178 1.02 -12.84 -11.37
C ALA A 178 0.42 -12.17 -12.60
N ILE A 179 -0.63 -12.78 -13.17
CA ILE A 179 -1.44 -12.21 -14.24
C ILE A 179 -2.89 -12.19 -13.77
N ASP A 180 -3.51 -11.01 -13.79
CA ASP A 180 -4.84 -10.76 -13.27
C ASP A 180 -5.79 -10.20 -14.34
N GLU A 181 -7.08 -10.51 -14.19
CA GLU A 181 -8.14 -9.84 -14.95
C GLU A 181 -8.40 -8.46 -14.31
N GLY A 182 -8.49 -7.43 -15.12
CA GLY A 182 -8.59 -6.04 -14.70
C GLY A 182 -7.22 -5.37 -14.51
N GLY A 183 -7.20 -4.06 -14.37
CA GLY A 183 -5.99 -3.32 -14.04
C GLY A 183 -5.57 -3.51 -12.57
N PHE A 184 -4.35 -3.08 -12.25
CA PHE A 184 -3.86 -3.13 -10.87
C PHE A 184 -4.79 -2.35 -9.93
N GLN A 185 -5.42 -3.07 -9.02
CA GLN A 185 -6.36 -2.46 -8.09
C GLN A 185 -5.66 -1.83 -6.88
N GLY A 186 -4.49 -2.36 -6.52
CA GLY A 186 -3.77 -1.95 -5.33
C GLY A 186 -4.53 -2.25 -4.04
N THR A 187 -3.99 -1.78 -2.94
CA THR A 187 -4.62 -1.86 -1.61
C THR A 187 -4.94 -0.45 -1.14
N PRO A 188 -6.18 -0.12 -0.82
CA PRO A 188 -6.52 1.15 -0.23
C PRO A 188 -5.89 1.26 1.16
N ASP A 189 -5.58 2.47 1.59
CA ASP A 189 -5.15 2.77 2.96
C ASP A 189 -5.64 4.18 3.30
N ILE A 190 -6.59 4.24 4.22
CA ILE A 190 -7.23 5.48 4.63
C ILE A 190 -6.44 6.10 5.79
N THR A 191 -6.28 7.41 5.79
CA THR A 191 -5.78 8.16 6.95
C THR A 191 -6.59 9.40 7.16
N LEU A 192 -6.64 9.88 8.41
CA LEU A 192 -7.37 11.08 8.77
C LEU A 192 -6.40 12.22 9.09
N GLU A 193 -6.71 13.41 8.56
CA GLU A 193 -5.98 14.65 8.79
C GLU A 193 -6.96 15.78 9.13
N ASN A 194 -6.50 16.92 9.64
CA ASN A 194 -7.25 18.17 9.78
C ASN A 194 -8.61 18.01 10.46
N LEU A 195 -8.64 17.46 11.68
CA LEU A 195 -9.88 17.39 12.46
C LEU A 195 -10.41 18.82 12.75
N VAL A 196 -11.62 19.09 12.29
CA VAL A 196 -12.31 20.36 12.48
C VAL A 196 -13.34 20.21 13.58
N LEU A 197 -13.14 20.94 14.66
CA LEU A 197 -14.01 21.02 15.84
C LEU A 197 -14.36 22.48 16.13
N PRO A 198 -15.44 22.76 16.87
CA PRO A 198 -15.68 24.11 17.37
C PRO A 198 -14.54 24.53 18.30
N ALA A 199 -14.19 25.79 18.28
CA ALA A 199 -13.28 26.34 19.28
C ALA A 199 -13.88 26.19 20.70
N SER A 200 -13.02 25.90 21.66
CA SER A 200 -13.45 25.93 23.07
C SER A 200 -13.89 27.33 23.44
N ASP A 201 -15.09 27.46 24.00
CA ASP A 201 -15.71 28.74 24.37
C ASP A 201 -16.77 28.53 25.46
N CYS A 202 -17.51 29.59 25.78
CA CYS A 202 -18.66 29.57 26.69
C CYS A 202 -19.95 29.31 25.91
N ASN A 203 -20.89 28.61 26.55
CA ASN A 203 -22.23 28.37 26.01
C ASN A 203 -22.25 27.70 24.63
N LEU A 204 -21.36 26.71 24.43
CA LEU A 204 -21.41 25.86 23.26
C LEU A 204 -22.75 25.10 23.22
N GLY A 205 -23.21 24.80 22.00
CA GLY A 205 -24.34 23.93 21.73
C GLY A 205 -23.89 22.74 20.87
N THR A 206 -24.75 22.34 19.95
CA THR A 206 -24.41 21.35 18.94
C THR A 206 -23.55 21.98 17.85
N ALA A 207 -22.52 21.26 17.39
CA ALA A 207 -21.64 21.70 16.31
C ALA A 207 -21.26 20.54 15.40
N PRO A 208 -21.01 20.80 14.10
CA PRO A 208 -20.53 19.78 13.18
C PRO A 208 -19.09 19.36 13.52
N ILE A 209 -18.77 18.12 13.20
CA ILE A 209 -17.40 17.59 13.20
C ILE A 209 -16.98 17.38 11.74
N GLY A 210 -15.85 17.94 11.34
CA GLY A 210 -15.26 17.76 10.03
C GLY A 210 -13.89 17.10 10.10
N VAL A 211 -13.47 16.44 9.02
CA VAL A 211 -12.17 15.81 8.91
C VAL A 211 -11.76 15.69 7.45
N THR A 212 -10.47 15.74 7.17
CA THR A 212 -9.92 15.39 5.86
C THR A 212 -9.60 13.90 5.82
N VAL A 213 -10.21 13.20 4.89
CA VAL A 213 -9.93 11.79 4.57
C VAL A 213 -8.93 11.75 3.43
N LYS A 214 -7.86 10.97 3.56
CA LYS A 214 -6.81 10.87 2.54
C LYS A 214 -6.49 9.41 2.25
N ASN A 215 -6.31 9.10 0.97
CA ASN A 215 -5.84 7.81 0.51
C ASN A 215 -4.31 7.79 0.39
N ILE A 216 -3.64 7.06 1.26
CA ILE A 216 -2.19 6.86 1.23
C ILE A 216 -1.79 5.46 0.73
N GLY A 217 -2.78 4.66 0.33
CA GLY A 217 -2.60 3.33 -0.23
C GLY A 217 -2.11 3.34 -1.67
N THR A 218 -2.06 2.15 -2.25
CA THR A 218 -1.69 1.90 -3.65
C THR A 218 -2.90 1.65 -4.54
N GLY A 219 -4.08 1.42 -3.94
CA GLY A 219 -5.37 1.27 -4.60
C GLY A 219 -6.32 2.41 -4.29
N ALA A 220 -7.33 2.61 -5.15
CA ALA A 220 -8.37 3.59 -4.90
C ALA A 220 -9.29 3.16 -3.76
N ILE A 221 -9.73 4.11 -2.94
CA ILE A 221 -10.83 3.90 -1.99
C ILE A 221 -12.15 4.06 -2.77
N ASN A 222 -13.01 3.04 -2.74
CA ASN A 222 -14.31 3.04 -3.41
C ASN A 222 -15.43 3.02 -2.37
N GLY A 223 -15.56 4.10 -1.61
CA GLY A 223 -16.43 4.21 -0.45
C GLY A 223 -15.70 3.90 0.86
N PHE A 224 -16.16 4.50 1.94
CA PHE A 224 -15.60 4.35 3.28
C PHE A 224 -16.65 4.70 4.33
N SER A 225 -16.42 4.30 5.58
CA SER A 225 -17.23 4.73 6.72
C SER A 225 -16.38 5.52 7.70
N LEU A 226 -16.98 6.51 8.33
CA LEU A 226 -16.43 7.22 9.47
C LEU A 226 -17.36 7.06 10.66
N TYR A 227 -16.78 7.02 11.85
CA TYR A 227 -17.55 7.30 13.05
C TYR A 227 -16.83 8.29 13.95
N TYR A 228 -17.62 9.07 14.69
CA TYR A 228 -17.07 9.78 15.82
C TYR A 228 -17.65 9.27 17.13
N GLU A 229 -16.91 9.41 18.22
CA GLU A 229 -17.36 9.22 19.57
C GLU A 229 -16.82 10.33 20.48
N ILE A 230 -17.55 10.63 21.52
CA ILE A 230 -17.20 11.63 22.55
C ILE A 230 -17.07 10.90 23.87
N ASP A 231 -15.90 11.06 24.53
CA ASP A 231 -15.58 10.45 25.83
C ASP A 231 -15.82 8.92 25.84
N ASP A 232 -15.47 8.25 24.73
CA ASP A 232 -15.66 6.81 24.50
C ASP A 232 -17.13 6.33 24.62
N ALA A 233 -18.09 7.26 24.44
CA ALA A 233 -19.51 6.96 24.45
C ALA A 233 -20.03 6.44 23.11
N ASN A 234 -21.33 6.55 22.87
CA ASN A 234 -22.00 6.05 21.66
C ASN A 234 -21.35 6.55 20.37
N LYS A 235 -21.07 5.63 19.45
CA LYS A 235 -20.56 5.91 18.13
C LYS A 235 -21.66 6.46 17.22
N ILE A 236 -21.36 7.55 16.52
CA ILE A 236 -22.20 8.08 15.44
C ILE A 236 -21.47 7.77 14.13
N THR A 237 -22.01 6.83 13.37
CA THR A 237 -21.42 6.34 12.11
C THR A 237 -22.08 6.98 10.92
N GLN A 238 -21.30 7.26 9.88
CA GLN A 238 -21.78 7.74 8.59
C GLN A 238 -20.98 7.08 7.47
N ASP A 239 -21.69 6.57 6.46
CA ASP A 239 -21.11 5.96 5.27
C ASP A 239 -21.00 6.99 4.14
N PHE A 240 -19.93 6.87 3.35
CA PHE A 240 -19.62 7.70 2.19
C PHE A 240 -19.40 6.79 0.99
N THR A 241 -19.99 7.17 -0.15
CA THR A 241 -19.85 6.45 -1.43
C THR A 241 -18.81 7.09 -2.36
N ASP A 242 -18.14 8.13 -1.87
CA ASP A 242 -17.16 8.88 -2.64
C ASP A 242 -15.93 8.01 -2.94
N LYS A 243 -15.38 8.23 -4.14
CA LYS A 243 -14.15 7.60 -4.57
C LYS A 243 -12.96 8.52 -4.33
N ILE A 244 -11.92 8.01 -3.66
CA ILE A 244 -10.67 8.75 -3.44
C ILE A 244 -9.55 8.03 -4.18
N ALA A 245 -9.00 8.69 -5.20
CA ALA A 245 -7.86 8.17 -5.95
C ALA A 245 -6.60 8.06 -5.07
N VAL A 246 -5.64 7.27 -5.50
CA VAL A 246 -4.33 7.16 -4.82
C VAL A 246 -3.69 8.53 -4.65
N GLY A 247 -3.31 8.86 -3.43
CA GLY A 247 -2.76 10.17 -3.04
C GLY A 247 -3.78 11.31 -2.96
N GLY A 248 -5.06 11.06 -3.30
CA GLY A 248 -6.14 12.03 -3.19
C GLY A 248 -6.64 12.22 -1.77
N SER A 249 -7.38 13.31 -1.54
CA SER A 249 -8.04 13.62 -0.27
C SER A 249 -9.42 14.20 -0.48
N LEU A 250 -10.26 14.10 0.54
CA LEU A 250 -11.62 14.59 0.56
C LEU A 250 -11.93 15.16 1.94
N ASP A 251 -12.43 16.41 1.99
CA ASP A 251 -12.93 17.01 3.21
C ASP A 251 -14.39 16.59 3.40
N VAL A 252 -14.69 16.02 4.55
CA VAL A 252 -16.03 15.56 4.91
C VAL A 252 -16.49 16.15 6.23
N THR A 253 -17.80 16.27 6.38
CA THR A 253 -18.43 16.74 7.61
C THR A 253 -19.59 15.81 7.97
N PHE A 254 -19.64 15.40 9.22
CA PHE A 254 -20.76 14.57 9.71
C PHE A 254 -22.07 15.32 9.62
N THR A 255 -23.10 14.65 9.09
CA THR A 255 -24.45 15.20 9.00
C THR A 255 -25.14 15.29 10.36
N THR A 256 -24.78 14.39 11.29
CA THR A 256 -25.24 14.44 12.68
C THR A 256 -24.25 15.26 13.48
N PRO A 257 -24.64 16.46 13.98
CA PRO A 257 -23.74 17.28 14.79
C PRO A 257 -23.53 16.66 16.17
N ALA A 258 -22.38 16.95 16.77
CA ALA A 258 -22.06 16.58 18.13
C ALA A 258 -22.59 17.60 19.15
N ASP A 259 -23.02 17.12 20.30
CA ASP A 259 -23.52 17.99 21.39
C ASP A 259 -22.38 18.32 22.39
N PHE A 260 -22.07 19.61 22.46
CA PHE A 260 -21.09 20.19 23.39
C PHE A 260 -21.73 21.10 24.42
N SER A 261 -23.04 20.95 24.70
CA SER A 261 -23.81 21.91 25.50
C SER A 261 -23.59 21.82 27.02
N GLY A 262 -23.01 20.74 27.52
CA GLY A 262 -22.69 20.60 28.94
C GLY A 262 -21.72 21.68 29.39
N ILE A 263 -22.12 22.50 30.36
CA ILE A 263 -21.33 23.60 30.90
C ILE A 263 -20.23 23.05 31.84
N ASP A 264 -19.06 23.71 31.81
CA ASP A 264 -17.88 23.33 32.59
C ASP A 264 -17.41 21.89 32.30
N GLN A 265 -17.60 21.46 31.04
CA GLN A 265 -17.27 20.14 30.57
C GLN A 265 -16.21 20.17 29.46
N ALA A 266 -15.31 19.18 29.52
CA ALA A 266 -14.37 18.87 28.44
C ALA A 266 -14.85 17.62 27.71
N TYR A 267 -14.78 17.67 26.40
CA TYR A 267 -15.19 16.62 25.49
C TYR A 267 -13.97 16.11 24.71
N ASN A 268 -13.62 14.85 24.86
CA ASN A 268 -12.58 14.21 24.06
C ASN A 268 -13.26 13.60 22.84
N VAL A 269 -12.98 14.15 21.69
CA VAL A 269 -13.54 13.70 20.40
C VAL A 269 -12.54 12.77 19.75
N LYS A 270 -13.02 11.61 19.31
CA LYS A 270 -12.26 10.66 18.50
C LYS A 270 -13.03 10.41 17.21
N VAL A 271 -12.37 10.54 16.06
CA VAL A 271 -12.90 10.16 14.75
C VAL A 271 -12.07 9.00 14.23
N VAL A 272 -12.74 7.99 13.72
CA VAL A 272 -12.12 6.79 13.16
C VAL A 272 -12.68 6.52 11.77
N ALA A 273 -11.79 6.18 10.84
CA ALA A 273 -12.13 5.77 9.48
C ALA A 273 -12.03 4.25 9.30
N ASN A 274 -12.76 3.74 8.32
CA ASN A 274 -12.64 2.38 7.86
C ASN A 274 -12.99 2.29 6.38
N CYS A 275 -12.19 1.58 5.60
CA CYS A 275 -12.51 1.21 4.24
C CYS A 275 -12.23 -0.28 4.00
N ASP A 276 -12.91 -0.86 3.01
CA ASP A 276 -12.73 -2.26 2.67
C ASP A 276 -11.32 -2.53 2.16
N ASN A 277 -10.79 -3.71 2.49
CA ASN A 277 -9.49 -4.22 2.05
C ASN A 277 -8.26 -3.41 2.48
N GLN A 278 -8.38 -2.51 3.43
CA GLN A 278 -7.19 -1.86 4.02
C GLN A 278 -6.46 -2.83 4.97
N THR A 279 -5.16 -2.64 5.10
CA THR A 279 -4.30 -3.51 5.93
C THR A 279 -3.69 -2.80 7.12
N VAL A 280 -3.53 -1.47 7.03
CA VAL A 280 -2.99 -0.65 8.12
C VAL A 280 -4.13 0.15 8.73
N THR A 281 -4.36 -0.03 10.04
CA THR A 281 -5.45 0.64 10.78
C THR A 281 -4.93 1.58 11.89
N SER A 282 -3.63 1.65 12.07
CA SER A 282 -3.03 2.48 13.12
C SER A 282 -3.08 3.99 12.85
N ASN A 283 -3.32 4.38 11.59
CA ASN A 283 -3.40 5.75 11.07
C ASN A 283 -4.83 6.22 10.81
N ASP A 284 -5.84 5.39 11.11
CA ASP A 284 -7.26 5.64 10.81
C ASP A 284 -7.94 6.51 11.87
N THR A 285 -7.20 7.02 12.84
CA THR A 285 -7.77 7.70 13.99
C THR A 285 -7.17 9.08 14.17
N VAL A 286 -8.05 10.08 14.36
CA VAL A 286 -7.68 11.42 14.80
C VAL A 286 -8.44 11.79 16.06
N LYS A 287 -7.81 12.55 16.95
CA LYS A 287 -8.38 12.96 18.24
C LYS A 287 -8.27 14.46 18.42
N GLY A 288 -9.26 15.01 19.10
CA GLY A 288 -9.30 16.42 19.48
C GLY A 288 -10.06 16.63 20.77
N ARG A 289 -10.05 17.84 21.26
CA ARG A 289 -10.71 18.20 22.50
C ARG A 289 -11.44 19.54 22.36
N VAL A 290 -12.65 19.59 22.91
CA VAL A 290 -13.48 20.81 23.00
C VAL A 290 -13.80 21.03 24.47
N VAL A 291 -13.81 22.28 24.91
CA VAL A 291 -14.19 22.64 26.29
C VAL A 291 -15.30 23.67 26.24
N ASN A 292 -16.40 23.37 26.91
CA ASN A 292 -17.49 24.34 27.11
C ASN A 292 -17.43 24.87 28.54
N LEU A 293 -17.21 26.16 28.68
CA LEU A 293 -17.04 26.83 29.94
C LEU A 293 -18.28 27.64 30.34
N SER A 294 -18.49 27.82 31.63
CA SER A 294 -19.39 28.87 32.09
C SER A 294 -18.75 30.25 31.89
N PRO A 295 -19.55 31.30 31.63
CA PRO A 295 -19.06 32.64 31.59
C PRO A 295 -18.38 33.03 32.92
N THR A 296 -17.14 33.53 32.81
CA THR A 296 -16.37 33.95 33.98
C THR A 296 -17.02 35.13 34.67
N LYS A 297 -17.31 35.02 35.94
CA LYS A 297 -17.80 36.11 36.80
C LYS A 297 -16.63 36.94 37.30
N VAL A 298 -16.86 38.25 37.46
CA VAL A 298 -15.86 39.16 38.06
C VAL A 298 -16.30 39.51 39.50
N PRO A 299 -15.38 39.47 40.48
CA PRO A 299 -13.96 39.13 40.37
C PRO A 299 -13.69 37.64 40.13
N PHE A 300 -12.64 37.33 39.36
CA PHE A 300 -12.21 35.96 39.04
C PHE A 300 -11.10 35.49 39.97
N GLU A 301 -11.25 34.31 40.55
CA GLU A 301 -10.22 33.61 41.31
C GLU A 301 -10.07 32.17 40.81
N SER A 302 -8.84 31.71 40.63
CA SER A 302 -8.55 30.31 40.30
C SER A 302 -7.53 29.74 41.30
N SER A 303 -7.94 28.67 41.97
CA SER A 303 -7.05 27.96 42.93
C SER A 303 -6.18 26.90 42.26
N PHE A 304 -6.47 26.53 41.01
CA PHE A 304 -5.89 25.41 40.25
C PHE A 304 -6.01 24.04 40.96
N LYS A 305 -6.82 23.95 42.02
CA LYS A 305 -6.97 22.71 42.83
C LYS A 305 -8.01 21.74 42.25
N LYS A 306 -8.90 22.23 41.42
CA LYS A 306 -9.96 21.44 40.80
C LYS A 306 -9.72 21.32 39.32
N ALA A 307 -10.15 20.18 38.72
CA ALA A 307 -10.03 19.99 37.27
C ALA A 307 -10.71 21.09 36.48
N ILE A 308 -11.84 21.63 36.96
CA ILE A 308 -12.54 22.75 36.30
C ILE A 308 -11.71 24.04 36.26
N ASP A 309 -10.92 24.31 37.31
CA ASP A 309 -10.07 25.50 37.32
C ASP A 309 -9.02 25.44 36.21
N VAL A 310 -8.61 24.22 35.80
CA VAL A 310 -7.63 23.99 34.74
C VAL A 310 -8.23 24.23 33.34
N LEU A 311 -9.52 23.93 33.15
CA LEU A 311 -10.19 24.10 31.85
C LEU A 311 -10.24 25.55 31.39
N ASN A 312 -10.15 26.51 32.32
CA ASN A 312 -10.12 27.95 31.99
C ASN A 312 -8.75 28.42 31.45
N TRP A 313 -7.75 27.53 31.41
CA TRP A 313 -6.38 27.88 31.04
C TRP A 313 -5.87 26.94 29.94
N ASN A 314 -5.64 27.47 28.77
CA ASN A 314 -5.05 26.72 27.68
C ASN A 314 -3.65 27.26 27.40
N PRO A 315 -2.60 26.41 27.42
CA PRO A 315 -1.29 26.85 26.98
C PRO A 315 -1.30 27.16 25.48
N VAL A 316 -0.72 28.26 25.10
CA VAL A 316 -0.70 28.75 23.69
C VAL A 316 0.32 28.01 22.84
N THR A 317 1.26 27.28 23.46
CA THR A 317 2.30 26.53 22.77
C THR A 317 2.44 25.12 23.33
N ALA A 318 2.92 24.18 22.50
CA ALA A 318 3.13 22.78 22.90
C ALA A 318 4.14 22.60 24.05
N ASN A 319 5.02 23.57 24.27
CA ASN A 319 6.01 23.60 25.37
C ASN A 319 5.67 24.65 26.41
N GLY A 320 4.40 24.99 26.55
CA GLY A 320 3.92 25.97 27.52
C GLY A 320 3.72 25.40 28.93
N TRP A 321 2.92 26.12 29.70
CA TRP A 321 2.59 25.74 31.05
C TRP A 321 1.79 24.42 31.11
N GLU A 322 2.24 23.47 31.90
CA GLU A 322 1.53 22.21 32.16
C GLU A 322 0.93 22.20 33.58
N TRP A 323 -0.29 21.70 33.69
CA TRP A 323 -0.91 21.53 34.99
C TRP A 323 -0.40 20.24 35.69
N ASN A 324 0.09 20.39 36.88
CA ASN A 324 0.53 19.28 37.69
C ASN A 324 -0.51 18.95 38.78
N SER A 325 -1.17 17.80 38.64
CA SER A 325 -2.26 17.36 39.49
C SER A 325 -1.82 17.08 40.94
N GLN A 326 -0.55 16.73 41.17
CA GLN A 326 -0.04 16.44 42.53
C GLN A 326 0.24 17.73 43.31
N SER A 327 0.74 18.77 42.63
CA SER A 327 1.03 20.06 43.28
C SER A 327 -0.12 21.05 43.23
N GLY A 328 -1.14 20.81 42.37
CA GLY A 328 -2.25 21.70 42.15
C GLY A 328 -1.78 23.07 41.58
N CYS A 329 -0.80 23.08 40.69
CA CYS A 329 -0.29 24.28 40.08
C CYS A 329 0.15 24.04 38.62
N TYR A 330 0.24 25.12 37.83
CA TYR A 330 0.88 25.09 36.55
C TYR A 330 2.40 25.15 36.69
N LYS A 331 3.12 24.39 35.86
CA LYS A 331 4.57 24.42 35.71
C LYS A 331 4.93 24.82 34.28
N ALA A 332 5.94 25.64 34.11
CA ALA A 332 6.56 26.02 32.85
C ALA A 332 7.66 25.03 32.48
#